data_6abb12e6e0bf6b8d51974f00df0ea4c4
#
_entry.id   6abb12e6e0bf6b8d51974f00df0ea4c4
#
_cell.length_a   1.000
_cell.length_b   1.000
_cell.length_c   1.000
_cell.angle_alpha   90.00
_cell.angle_beta   90.00
_cell.angle_gamma   90.00
#
_symmetry.space_group_name_H-M   'P 1'
#
loop_
_entity.id
_entity.type
_entity.pdbx_description
1 polymer ?
#
loop_
_entity_poly.entity_id
_entity_poly.type
_entity_poly.pdbx_seq_one_letter_code
_entity_poly.pdbx_strand_id
1 'polypeptide(L)'
;LSRGLGDVYKRQVKFTSLNPYKIIVSGRTKHYINVFGEEVIIENTDNVINKISSKYNLEIVDYTVAPVFMQKNKKGAHQWFIEFKNNPPKNINLGEIIDKELKSENSDYDAKRYNNFTLKKPEIIVSKKGVFMKWLEMNNKIGGQNKIPRLSNERKFIDSLIELNC
;
A
#
# COMPACT_ATOMS: atom_id res chain seq x y z
N LEU A 1 12.91 -24.51 15.81
CA LEU A 1 12.10 -25.07 16.91
C LEU A 1 11.29 -23.99 17.63
N SER A 2 10.23 -23.47 17.01
CA SER A 2 9.28 -22.61 17.71
C SER A 2 7.87 -23.15 17.54
N ARG A 3 7.55 -24.17 18.35
CA ARG A 3 6.16 -24.56 18.60
C ARG A 3 5.63 -23.63 19.68
N GLY A 4 4.65 -22.80 19.36
CA GLY A 4 3.86 -22.09 20.34
C GLY A 4 3.68 -20.58 20.17
N LEU A 5 4.10 -19.99 19.06
CA LEU A 5 3.93 -18.56 18.81
C LEU A 5 3.13 -18.33 17.53
N GLY A 6 1.87 -18.78 17.52
CA GLY A 6 0.99 -18.64 16.34
C GLY A 6 0.83 -17.21 15.81
N ASP A 7 1.15 -16.21 16.62
CA ASP A 7 1.08 -14.80 16.21
C ASP A 7 2.41 -14.27 15.65
N VAL A 8 3.55 -14.94 15.94
CA VAL A 8 4.88 -14.54 15.46
C VAL A 8 5.05 -14.82 13.98
N TYR A 9 4.42 -15.86 13.45
CA TYR A 9 4.42 -16.17 12.01
C TYR A 9 3.70 -15.15 11.14
N LYS A 10 2.95 -14.21 11.74
CA LYS A 10 2.19 -13.19 11.01
C LYS A 10 2.83 -11.80 11.09
N ARG A 11 3.95 -11.66 11.76
CA ARG A 11 4.63 -10.37 11.93
C ARG A 11 6.09 -10.47 11.54
N GLN A 12 6.56 -9.49 10.77
CA GLN A 12 7.97 -9.32 10.47
C GLN A 12 8.62 -8.49 11.58
N VAL A 13 9.84 -8.83 11.96
CA VAL A 13 10.62 -8.08 12.93
C VAL A 13 11.94 -7.66 12.31
N LYS A 14 12.40 -6.47 12.69
CA LYS A 14 13.69 -5.91 12.27
C LYS A 14 14.55 -5.65 13.50
N PHE A 15 15.82 -6.04 13.45
CA PHE A 15 16.78 -5.64 14.47
C PHE A 15 17.11 -4.17 14.34
N THR A 16 16.99 -3.42 15.44
CA THR A 16 17.40 -2.01 15.53
C THR A 16 18.72 -1.83 16.25
N SER A 17 19.16 -2.86 16.97
CA SER A 17 20.48 -2.94 17.62
C SER A 17 20.89 -4.40 17.77
N LEU A 18 22.17 -4.69 17.65
CA LEU A 18 22.75 -6.01 17.89
C LEU A 18 23.43 -6.11 19.25
N ASN A 19 23.69 -4.99 19.93
CA ASN A 19 24.26 -4.95 21.28
C ASN A 19 23.70 -3.75 22.09
N PRO A 20 22.78 -3.96 23.05
CA PRO A 20 21.98 -5.18 23.24
C PRO A 20 21.06 -5.44 22.05
N TYR A 21 20.59 -6.67 21.86
CA TYR A 21 19.61 -6.99 20.83
C TYR A 21 18.29 -6.23 21.06
N LYS A 22 17.91 -5.41 20.09
CA LYS A 22 16.63 -4.72 20.08
C LYS A 22 15.91 -5.04 18.77
N ILE A 23 14.62 -5.33 18.85
CA ILE A 23 13.77 -5.60 17.70
C ILE A 23 12.55 -4.68 17.70
N ILE A 24 12.08 -4.34 16.52
CA ILE A 24 10.77 -3.72 16.30
C ILE A 24 9.94 -4.60 15.38
N VAL A 25 8.63 -4.54 15.50
CA VAL A 25 7.72 -5.16 14.56
C VAL A 25 7.65 -4.24 13.33
N SER A 26 8.15 -4.71 12.19
CA SER A 26 8.20 -3.94 10.93
C SER A 26 6.99 -4.18 10.02
N GLY A 27 6.18 -5.21 10.27
CA GLY A 27 5.01 -5.47 9.45
C GLY A 27 4.31 -6.80 9.77
N ARG A 28 3.30 -7.12 8.97
CA ARG A 28 2.63 -8.42 8.97
C ARG A 28 2.95 -9.15 7.68
N THR A 29 3.30 -10.44 7.77
CA THR A 29 3.60 -11.30 6.62
C THR A 29 2.45 -11.46 5.60
N LYS A 30 1.24 -11.00 5.93
CA LYS A 30 0.07 -11.03 5.04
C LYS A 30 -0.21 -9.71 4.32
N HIS A 31 0.51 -8.63 4.67
CA HIS A 31 0.26 -7.29 4.14
C HIS A 31 1.49 -6.81 3.39
N TYR A 32 1.71 -7.38 2.23
CA TYR A 32 2.76 -7.03 1.29
C TYR A 32 2.25 -7.25 -0.14
N ILE A 33 2.90 -6.66 -1.11
CA ILE A 33 2.69 -6.93 -2.54
C ILE A 33 3.98 -7.49 -3.11
N ASN A 34 3.89 -8.67 -3.72
CA ASN A 34 5.02 -9.36 -4.35
C ASN A 34 4.58 -10.14 -5.60
N VAL A 35 3.63 -9.59 -6.34
CA VAL A 35 3.05 -10.26 -7.53
C VAL A 35 4.06 -10.29 -8.67
N PHE A 36 4.97 -9.32 -8.71
CA PHE A 36 5.98 -9.15 -9.75
C PHE A 36 7.42 -9.32 -9.22
N GLY A 37 7.59 -9.76 -7.96
CA GLY A 37 8.87 -9.89 -7.27
C GLY A 37 9.41 -8.57 -6.72
N GLU A 38 8.51 -7.62 -6.38
CA GLU A 38 8.84 -6.28 -5.88
C GLU A 38 8.91 -6.16 -4.36
N GLU A 39 8.43 -7.16 -3.63
CA GLU A 39 8.45 -7.26 -2.16
C GLU A 39 8.13 -5.97 -1.41
N VAL A 40 7.11 -5.23 -1.86
CA VAL A 40 6.68 -3.99 -1.20
C VAL A 40 5.92 -4.30 0.07
N ILE A 41 6.41 -3.80 1.20
CA ILE A 41 5.81 -3.95 2.54
C ILE A 41 5.10 -2.67 2.99
N ILE A 42 4.28 -2.75 4.04
CA ILE A 42 3.52 -1.60 4.57
C ILE A 42 4.45 -0.44 4.96
N GLU A 43 5.61 -0.72 5.55
CA GLU A 43 6.58 0.32 5.94
C GLU A 43 6.98 1.19 4.73
N ASN A 44 7.22 0.58 3.56
CA ASN A 44 7.53 1.32 2.34
C ASN A 44 6.39 2.26 1.94
N THR A 45 5.16 1.75 1.91
CA THR A 45 4.00 2.56 1.49
C THR A 45 3.62 3.62 2.52
N ASP A 46 3.73 3.33 3.83
CA ASP A 46 3.50 4.31 4.88
C ASP A 46 4.52 5.44 4.82
N ASN A 47 5.81 5.13 4.58
CA ASN A 47 6.86 6.13 4.41
C ASN A 47 6.58 7.03 3.21
N VAL A 48 6.16 6.44 2.08
CA VAL A 48 5.76 7.20 0.88
C VAL A 48 4.59 8.14 1.19
N ILE A 49 3.52 7.64 1.82
CA ILE A 49 2.35 8.43 2.19
C ILE A 49 2.73 9.57 3.14
N ASN A 50 3.55 9.31 4.15
CA ASN A 50 4.01 10.34 5.09
C ASN A 50 4.85 11.42 4.40
N LYS A 51 5.77 11.03 3.51
CA LYS A 51 6.60 11.96 2.75
C LYS A 51 5.76 12.86 1.84
N ILE A 52 4.84 12.29 1.07
CA ILE A 52 3.99 13.09 0.17
C ILE A 52 3.02 13.98 0.93
N SER A 53 2.44 13.49 2.04
CA SER A 53 1.59 14.28 2.91
C SER A 53 2.32 15.54 3.43
N SER A 54 3.51 15.34 3.97
CA SER A 54 4.32 16.46 4.52
C SER A 54 4.78 17.43 3.43
N LYS A 55 5.29 16.90 2.30
CA LYS A 55 5.87 17.70 1.23
C LYS A 55 4.86 18.55 0.45
N TYR A 56 3.67 17.98 0.24
CA TYR A 56 2.62 18.61 -0.57
C TYR A 56 1.43 19.11 0.25
N ASN A 57 1.54 19.07 1.59
CA ASN A 57 0.48 19.43 2.53
C ASN A 57 -0.85 18.71 2.23
N LEU A 58 -0.78 17.39 2.01
CA LEU A 58 -1.93 16.55 1.70
C LEU A 58 -2.42 15.83 2.96
N GLU A 59 -3.70 15.97 3.28
CA GLU A 59 -4.33 15.22 4.38
C GLU A 59 -4.95 13.94 3.83
N ILE A 60 -4.25 12.81 4.00
CA ILE A 60 -4.71 11.48 3.57
C ILE A 60 -5.45 10.82 4.73
N VAL A 61 -6.69 10.40 4.48
CA VAL A 61 -7.57 9.73 5.45
C VAL A 61 -7.22 8.25 5.54
N ASP A 62 -7.20 7.56 4.40
CA ASP A 62 -6.82 6.15 4.30
C ASP A 62 -6.41 5.79 2.86
N TYR A 63 -5.79 4.63 2.69
CA TYR A 63 -5.40 4.12 1.39
C TYR A 63 -5.33 2.59 1.37
N THR A 64 -5.47 2.01 0.18
CA THR A 64 -5.18 0.61 -0.10
C THR A 64 -4.50 0.47 -1.45
N VAL A 65 -3.65 -0.54 -1.57
CA VAL A 65 -2.90 -0.83 -2.81
C VAL A 65 -3.10 -2.28 -3.19
N ALA A 66 -3.36 -2.52 -4.46
CA ALA A 66 -3.47 -3.86 -5.02
C ALA A 66 -2.82 -3.91 -6.42
N PRO A 67 -2.43 -5.10 -6.91
CA PRO A 67 -1.82 -5.24 -8.23
C PRO A 67 -2.87 -5.05 -9.34
N VAL A 68 -2.45 -4.42 -10.44
CA VAL A 68 -3.07 -4.59 -11.76
C VAL A 68 -2.28 -5.70 -12.44
N PHE A 69 -2.90 -6.84 -12.64
CA PHE A 69 -2.23 -8.01 -13.21
C PHE A 69 -1.84 -7.80 -14.66
N MET A 70 -0.71 -8.38 -15.04
CA MET A 70 -0.28 -8.42 -16.44
C MET A 70 -1.29 -9.18 -17.30
N GLN A 71 -1.55 -8.67 -18.48
CA GLN A 71 -2.34 -9.30 -19.53
C GLN A 71 -1.52 -9.36 -20.81
N LYS A 72 -1.98 -10.13 -21.82
CA LYS A 72 -1.24 -10.40 -23.06
C LYS A 72 -0.60 -9.15 -23.71
N ASN A 73 -1.21 -7.96 -23.56
CA ASN A 73 -0.73 -6.69 -24.11
C ASN A 73 -0.64 -5.56 -23.06
N LYS A 74 -0.74 -5.88 -21.76
CA LYS A 74 -0.67 -4.88 -20.69
C LYS A 74 0.31 -5.32 -19.61
N LYS A 75 1.24 -4.45 -19.28
CA LYS A 75 2.19 -4.63 -18.17
C LYS A 75 1.47 -4.47 -16.84
N GLY A 76 2.05 -5.04 -15.79
CA GLY A 76 1.56 -4.89 -14.44
C GLY A 76 1.72 -3.46 -13.91
N ALA A 77 0.98 -3.15 -12.86
CA ALA A 77 1.09 -1.90 -12.11
C ALA A 77 0.64 -2.11 -10.67
N HIS A 78 0.97 -1.18 -9.78
CA HIS A 78 0.28 -1.02 -8.51
C HIS A 78 -0.86 -0.02 -8.68
N GLN A 79 -2.06 -0.39 -8.29
CA GLN A 79 -3.19 0.52 -8.24
C GLN A 79 -3.40 0.97 -6.80
N TRP A 80 -3.38 2.27 -6.59
CA TRP A 80 -3.58 2.93 -5.32
C TRP A 80 -4.96 3.55 -5.29
N PHE A 81 -5.74 3.23 -4.28
CA PHE A 81 -7.02 3.85 -3.98
C PHE A 81 -6.83 4.68 -2.71
N ILE A 82 -6.93 6.01 -2.84
CA ILE A 82 -6.55 6.94 -1.77
C ILE A 82 -7.71 7.88 -1.46
N GLU A 83 -8.09 7.97 -0.19
CA GLU A 83 -9.05 8.93 0.32
C GLU A 83 -8.32 10.12 0.93
N PHE A 84 -8.64 11.31 0.45
CA PHE A 84 -8.13 12.57 0.98
C PHE A 84 -9.21 13.29 1.78
N LYS A 85 -8.82 13.97 2.85
CA LYS A 85 -9.71 14.88 3.58
C LYS A 85 -10.14 16.06 2.70
N ASN A 86 -9.17 16.61 1.93
CA ASN A 86 -9.40 17.61 0.91
C ASN A 86 -8.78 17.13 -0.40
N ASN A 87 -9.47 17.40 -1.52
CA ASN A 87 -8.97 16.95 -2.81
C ASN A 87 -7.55 17.50 -3.07
N PRO A 88 -6.63 16.66 -3.58
CA PRO A 88 -5.29 17.10 -3.94
C PRO A 88 -5.36 18.17 -5.06
N PRO A 89 -4.40 19.10 -5.08
CA PRO A 89 -4.31 20.10 -6.16
C PRO A 89 -4.21 19.43 -7.53
N LYS A 90 -4.94 19.96 -8.53
CA LYS A 90 -4.99 19.37 -9.89
C LYS A 90 -3.64 19.38 -10.63
N ASN A 91 -2.71 20.24 -10.22
CA ASN A 91 -1.38 20.34 -10.80
C ASN A 91 -0.37 19.32 -10.27
N ILE A 92 -0.79 18.43 -9.35
CA ILE A 92 0.05 17.39 -8.78
C ILE A 92 -0.18 16.06 -9.49
N ASN A 93 0.86 15.49 -10.09
CA ASN A 93 0.83 14.14 -10.62
C ASN A 93 1.19 13.13 -9.53
N LEU A 94 0.17 12.67 -8.79
CA LEU A 94 0.34 11.72 -7.68
C LEU A 94 1.03 10.42 -8.12
N GLY A 95 0.73 9.92 -9.32
CA GLY A 95 1.34 8.68 -9.82
C GLY A 95 2.85 8.80 -10.01
N GLU A 96 3.33 9.94 -10.50
CA GLU A 96 4.77 10.18 -10.65
C GLU A 96 5.48 10.38 -9.32
N ILE A 97 4.83 11.09 -8.41
CA ILE A 97 5.38 11.36 -7.08
C ILE A 97 5.48 10.06 -6.27
N ILE A 98 4.41 9.27 -6.23
CA ILE A 98 4.39 7.98 -5.54
C ILE A 98 5.41 7.02 -6.16
N ASP A 99 5.53 6.94 -7.48
CA ASP A 99 6.52 6.12 -8.17
C ASP A 99 7.95 6.49 -7.74
N LYS A 100 8.25 7.78 -7.73
CA LYS A 100 9.57 8.29 -7.34
C LYS A 100 9.91 7.97 -5.88
N GLU A 101 8.99 8.26 -4.96
CA GLU A 101 9.23 8.00 -3.54
C GLU A 101 9.29 6.50 -3.26
N LEU A 102 8.45 5.66 -3.90
CA LEU A 102 8.48 4.21 -3.71
C LEU A 102 9.77 3.57 -4.22
N LYS A 103 10.33 4.04 -5.33
CA LYS A 103 11.65 3.63 -5.81
C LYS A 103 12.75 3.94 -4.80
N SER A 104 12.67 5.06 -4.10
CA SER A 104 13.64 5.41 -3.07
C SER A 104 13.51 4.58 -1.79
N GLU A 105 12.33 4.03 -1.53
CA GLU A 105 12.05 3.21 -0.34
C GLU A 105 12.29 1.71 -0.55
N ASN A 106 12.26 1.24 -1.82
CA ASN A 106 12.31 -0.18 -2.11
C ASN A 106 13.08 -0.46 -3.41
N SER A 107 14.25 -1.09 -3.27
CA SER A 107 15.17 -1.39 -4.39
C SER A 107 14.59 -2.43 -5.36
N ASP A 108 13.81 -3.40 -4.84
CA ASP A 108 13.21 -4.44 -5.68
C ASP A 108 12.11 -3.84 -6.56
N TYR A 109 11.31 -2.92 -5.98
CA TYR A 109 10.36 -2.14 -6.76
C TYR A 109 11.08 -1.30 -7.84
N ASP A 110 12.16 -0.59 -7.49
CA ASP A 110 12.91 0.21 -8.47
C ASP A 110 13.45 -0.67 -9.62
N ALA A 111 14.01 -1.83 -9.29
CA ALA A 111 14.47 -2.80 -10.29
C ALA A 111 13.35 -3.26 -11.23
N LYS A 112 12.12 -3.54 -10.70
CA LYS A 112 10.96 -3.93 -11.52
C LYS A 112 10.39 -2.79 -12.35
N ARG A 113 10.64 -1.54 -11.93
CA ARG A 113 10.26 -0.34 -12.66
C ARG A 113 11.23 0.03 -13.79
N TYR A 114 12.42 -0.61 -13.83
CA TYR A 114 13.44 -0.32 -14.84
C TYR A 114 12.87 -0.43 -16.26
N ASN A 115 12.97 0.66 -17.02
CA ASN A 115 12.45 0.79 -18.40
C ASN A 115 10.98 0.37 -18.60
N ASN A 116 10.19 0.33 -17.53
CA ASN A 116 8.80 -0.17 -17.54
C ASN A 116 8.68 -1.60 -18.13
N PHE A 117 9.66 -2.45 -17.98
CA PHE A 117 9.59 -3.80 -18.53
C PHE A 117 8.56 -4.67 -17.83
N THR A 118 8.57 -4.70 -16.50
CA THR A 118 7.68 -5.52 -15.68
C THR A 118 6.52 -4.69 -15.15
N LEU A 119 6.84 -3.57 -14.50
CA LEU A 119 5.86 -2.67 -13.88
C LEU A 119 5.77 -1.34 -14.61
N LYS A 120 4.56 -0.83 -14.81
CA LYS A 120 4.29 0.58 -15.15
C LYS A 120 4.27 1.46 -13.89
N LYS A 121 4.18 2.77 -14.12
CA LYS A 121 3.89 3.74 -13.05
C LYS A 121 2.61 3.35 -12.31
N PRO A 122 2.49 3.66 -11.01
CA PRO A 122 1.29 3.42 -10.24
C PRO A 122 0.06 4.11 -10.85
N GLU A 123 -1.06 3.40 -10.82
CA GLU A 123 -2.36 3.94 -11.19
C GLU A 123 -3.04 4.47 -9.93
N ILE A 124 -3.47 5.73 -9.94
CA ILE A 124 -4.04 6.38 -8.76
C ILE A 124 -5.53 6.64 -8.96
N ILE A 125 -6.33 6.17 -8.01
CA ILE A 125 -7.74 6.50 -7.89
C ILE A 125 -7.91 7.35 -6.64
N VAL A 126 -8.32 8.60 -6.83
CA VAL A 126 -8.74 9.47 -5.72
C VAL A 126 -10.19 9.14 -5.39
N SER A 127 -10.45 8.71 -4.17
CA SER A 127 -11.79 8.33 -3.76
C SER A 127 -12.65 9.54 -3.40
N LYS A 128 -13.97 9.34 -3.48
CA LYS A 128 -14.94 10.22 -2.82
C LYS A 128 -14.74 10.10 -1.30
N LYS A 129 -15.15 11.14 -0.57
CA LYS A 129 -15.05 11.16 0.91
C LYS A 129 -15.95 10.10 1.53
N GLY A 130 -15.43 9.41 2.55
CA GLY A 130 -16.17 8.45 3.36
C GLY A 130 -16.35 7.06 2.74
N VAL A 131 -15.70 6.77 1.60
CA VAL A 131 -15.83 5.46 0.93
C VAL A 131 -15.27 4.34 1.79
N PHE A 132 -14.14 4.53 2.46
CA PHE A 132 -13.58 3.54 3.37
C PHE A 132 -14.51 3.25 4.54
N MET A 133 -15.09 4.29 5.14
CA MET A 133 -16.05 4.14 6.25
C MET A 133 -17.31 3.40 5.77
N LYS A 134 -17.90 3.82 4.65
CA LYS A 134 -19.07 3.17 4.05
C LYS A 134 -18.83 1.69 3.78
N TRP A 135 -17.64 1.33 3.30
CA TRP A 135 -17.25 -0.06 3.08
C TRP A 135 -17.24 -0.86 4.39
N LEU A 136 -16.67 -0.29 5.47
CA LEU A 136 -16.64 -0.91 6.79
C LEU A 136 -18.06 -1.10 7.36
N GLU A 137 -18.94 -0.12 7.18
CA GLU A 137 -20.35 -0.19 7.57
C GLU A 137 -21.08 -1.34 6.87
N MET A 138 -20.99 -1.41 5.54
CA MET A 138 -21.65 -2.43 4.73
C MET A 138 -21.16 -3.85 5.04
N ASN A 139 -19.92 -3.99 5.51
CA ASN A 139 -19.34 -5.29 5.87
C ASN A 139 -19.44 -5.60 7.39
N ASN A 140 -20.23 -4.84 8.16
CA ASN A 140 -20.36 -4.99 9.62
C ASN A 140 -19.02 -4.99 10.36
N LYS A 141 -18.10 -4.15 9.91
CA LYS A 141 -16.72 -4.04 10.44
C LYS A 141 -16.47 -2.70 11.14
N ILE A 142 -17.51 -2.02 11.58
CA ILE A 142 -17.37 -0.79 12.37
C ILE A 142 -16.89 -1.16 13.76
N GLY A 143 -15.93 -0.38 14.24
CA GLY A 143 -15.38 -0.50 15.58
C GLY A 143 -14.25 -1.53 15.72
N GLY A 144 -13.45 -1.36 16.74
CA GLY A 144 -12.33 -2.23 17.06
C GLY A 144 -11.17 -2.18 16.06
N GLN A 145 -10.58 -3.33 15.80
CA GLN A 145 -9.37 -3.47 14.99
C GLN A 145 -9.64 -3.78 13.50
N ASN A 146 -10.87 -3.59 13.05
CA ASN A 146 -11.24 -3.89 11.66
C ASN A 146 -10.78 -2.74 10.74
N LYS A 147 -9.80 -3.02 9.89
CA LYS A 147 -9.31 -2.10 8.87
C LYS A 147 -9.21 -2.80 7.53
N ILE A 148 -9.39 -2.06 6.46
CA ILE A 148 -9.07 -2.54 5.12
C ILE A 148 -7.55 -2.74 5.04
N PRO A 149 -7.07 -3.88 4.49
CA PRO A 149 -5.64 -4.10 4.31
C PRO A 149 -5.03 -2.99 3.43
N ARG A 150 -3.96 -2.36 3.90
CA ARG A 150 -3.22 -1.36 3.12
C ARG A 150 -2.57 -1.95 1.88
N LEU A 151 -2.11 -3.20 1.97
CA LEU A 151 -1.52 -3.93 0.85
C LEU A 151 -2.20 -5.28 0.70
N SER A 152 -2.49 -5.68 -0.52
CA SER A 152 -3.02 -6.99 -0.85
C SER A 152 -2.47 -7.47 -2.19
N ASN A 153 -2.11 -8.76 -2.29
CA ASN A 153 -1.81 -9.40 -3.57
C ASN A 153 -3.08 -9.73 -4.38
N GLU A 154 -4.26 -9.57 -3.76
CA GLU A 154 -5.56 -9.78 -4.37
C GLU A 154 -6.28 -8.45 -4.55
N ARG A 155 -7.15 -8.37 -5.56
CA ARG A 155 -7.91 -7.16 -5.86
C ARG A 155 -9.24 -7.03 -5.10
N LYS A 156 -9.65 -8.06 -4.36
CA LYS A 156 -10.96 -8.13 -3.70
C LYS A 156 -11.36 -6.85 -2.95
N PHE A 157 -10.44 -6.27 -2.18
CA PHE A 157 -10.73 -5.07 -1.39
C PHE A 157 -10.81 -3.82 -2.27
N ILE A 158 -9.81 -3.63 -3.14
CA ILE A 158 -9.75 -2.42 -3.97
C ILE A 158 -10.91 -2.39 -4.98
N ASP A 159 -11.29 -3.54 -5.56
CA ASP A 159 -12.39 -3.61 -6.52
C ASP A 159 -13.73 -3.28 -5.84
N SER A 160 -13.98 -3.80 -4.63
CA SER A 160 -15.20 -3.43 -3.88
C SER A 160 -15.24 -1.94 -3.48
N LEU A 161 -14.10 -1.31 -3.24
CA LEU A 161 -14.03 0.13 -2.97
C LEU A 161 -14.26 0.95 -4.24
N ILE A 162 -13.75 0.50 -5.39
CA ILE A 162 -13.96 1.15 -6.69
C ILE A 162 -15.44 1.11 -7.06
N GLU A 163 -16.13 -0.02 -6.86
CA GLU A 163 -17.57 -0.14 -7.06
C GLU A 163 -18.37 0.85 -6.19
N LEU A 164 -17.99 1.02 -4.93
CA LEU A 164 -18.62 2.00 -4.03
C LEU A 164 -18.31 3.46 -4.36
N ASN A 165 -17.26 3.69 -5.12
CA ASN A 165 -16.80 5.03 -5.52
C ASN A 165 -17.52 5.55 -6.77
N CYS A 166 -18.22 4.69 -7.51
CA CYS A 166 -19.08 5.08 -8.65
C CYS A 166 -20.38 5.75 -8.18
#